data_66112fe3f00a9f23bddd3b37c00b0a2e
#
_entry.id   66112fe3f00a9f23bddd3b37c00b0a2e
#
_cell.length_a   1.000
_cell.length_b   1.000
_cell.length_c   1.000
_cell.angle_alpha   90.00
_cell.angle_beta   90.00
_cell.angle_gamma   90.00
#
_symmetry.space_group_name_H-M   'P 1'
#
loop_
_entity.id
_entity.type
_entity.pdbx_description
1 polymer ?
#
loop_
_entity_poly.entity_id
_entity_poly.type
_entity_poly.pdbx_seq_one_letter_code
_entity_poly.pdbx_strand_id
1 'polypeptide(L)'
;MTNIVKADIEKIASAPLSWHKLQGKTVLVTGATGFIGSFIIHSLMKKWEDDGLDVKILALVRNADRARSVYGEYEAKGRLTFLVQDVCQPLPIEEKADFIIHCASNAAPKEYSMYPVETMKTNFYGTLNLLDYAKAVNAESFLYVSTI
;
A
#
# COMPACT_ATOMS: atom_id res chain seq x y z
N MET A 1 -16.16 8.61 3.10
CA MET A 1 -16.30 7.17 2.78
C MET A 1 -17.78 6.82 2.77
N THR A 2 -18.29 6.11 1.74
CA THR A 2 -19.70 5.70 1.65
C THR A 2 -20.01 4.55 2.63
N ASN A 3 -21.30 4.35 2.98
CA ASN A 3 -21.71 3.26 3.88
C ASN A 3 -21.38 1.87 3.33
N ILE A 4 -21.44 1.70 2.00
CA ILE A 4 -21.07 0.44 1.33
C ILE A 4 -19.60 0.12 1.56
N VAL A 5 -18.72 1.09 1.29
CA VAL A 5 -17.27 0.90 1.48
C VAL A 5 -16.92 0.59 2.93
N LYS A 6 -17.58 1.23 3.90
CA LYS A 6 -17.39 0.91 5.32
C LYS A 6 -17.79 -0.53 5.64
N ALA A 7 -18.95 -0.98 5.18
CA ALA A 7 -19.42 -2.35 5.39
C ALA A 7 -18.48 -3.40 4.76
N ASP A 8 -17.92 -3.11 3.57
CA ASP A 8 -16.94 -3.99 2.94
C ASP A 8 -15.64 -4.07 3.72
N ILE A 9 -15.15 -2.94 4.24
CA ILE A 9 -13.94 -2.90 5.10
C ILE A 9 -14.18 -3.68 6.40
N GLU A 10 -15.32 -3.51 7.05
CA GLU A 10 -15.71 -4.27 8.25
C GLU A 10 -15.75 -5.77 7.97
N LYS A 11 -16.34 -6.16 6.84
CA LYS A 11 -16.39 -7.56 6.41
C LYS A 11 -14.99 -8.15 6.18
N ILE A 12 -14.09 -7.39 5.55
CA ILE A 12 -12.70 -7.82 5.33
C ILE A 12 -11.98 -7.96 6.68
N ALA A 13 -12.06 -6.94 7.54
CA ALA A 13 -11.41 -6.93 8.84
C ALA A 13 -11.91 -8.05 9.78
N SER A 14 -13.18 -8.45 9.67
CA SER A 14 -13.75 -9.54 10.45
C SER A 14 -13.50 -10.94 9.86
N ALA A 15 -12.94 -11.03 8.64
CA ALA A 15 -12.66 -12.31 8.01
C ALA A 15 -11.64 -13.14 8.83
N PRO A 16 -11.81 -14.47 8.92
CA PRO A 16 -10.94 -15.35 9.71
C PRO A 16 -9.60 -15.60 9.02
N LEU A 17 -8.83 -14.53 8.81
CA LEU A 17 -7.50 -14.57 8.22
C LEU A 17 -6.43 -14.66 9.30
N SER A 18 -5.21 -15.01 8.90
CA SER A 18 -4.06 -15.12 9.82
C SER A 18 -3.49 -13.75 10.21
N TRP A 19 -4.34 -12.85 10.72
CA TRP A 19 -3.97 -11.49 11.10
C TRP A 19 -2.80 -11.40 12.09
N HIS A 20 -2.68 -12.40 12.98
CA HIS A 20 -1.59 -12.50 13.94
C HIS A 20 -0.19 -12.48 13.31
N LYS A 21 -0.06 -12.87 12.03
CA LYS A 21 1.21 -12.82 11.29
C LYS A 21 1.68 -11.39 11.02
N LEU A 22 0.78 -10.41 11.12
CA LEU A 22 1.09 -9.00 10.93
C LEU A 22 1.38 -8.27 12.25
N GLN A 23 1.31 -8.97 13.39
CA GLN A 23 1.59 -8.38 14.69
C GLN A 23 3.04 -7.89 14.80
N GLY A 24 3.22 -6.60 15.11
CA GLY A 24 4.53 -5.94 15.21
C GLY A 24 5.21 -5.71 13.86
N LYS A 25 4.49 -5.87 12.74
CA LYS A 25 5.04 -5.80 11.38
C LYS A 25 4.78 -4.46 10.71
N THR A 26 5.63 -4.16 9.74
CA THR A 26 5.49 -3.01 8.85
C THR A 26 5.14 -3.47 7.44
N VAL A 27 4.06 -2.92 6.88
CA VAL A 27 3.56 -3.24 5.54
C VAL A 27 3.74 -2.03 4.62
N LEU A 28 4.56 -2.17 3.59
CA LEU A 28 4.67 -1.19 2.52
C LEU A 28 3.55 -1.43 1.50
N VAL A 29 2.75 -0.40 1.24
CA VAL A 29 1.71 -0.44 0.21
C VAL A 29 1.98 0.63 -0.83
N THR A 30 2.20 0.23 -2.08
CA THR A 30 2.28 1.17 -3.22
C THR A 30 0.91 1.30 -3.89
N GLY A 31 0.67 2.40 -4.59
CA GLY A 31 -0.68 2.67 -5.09
C GLY A 31 -1.70 2.84 -3.96
N ALA A 32 -1.24 3.33 -2.81
CA ALA A 32 -1.97 3.42 -1.55
C ALA A 32 -3.30 4.19 -1.66
N THR A 33 -3.38 5.21 -2.51
CA THR A 33 -4.60 6.00 -2.76
C THR A 33 -5.46 5.47 -3.91
N GLY A 34 -5.06 4.34 -4.50
CA GLY A 34 -5.84 3.60 -5.51
C GLY A 34 -6.94 2.75 -4.87
N PHE A 35 -7.80 2.15 -5.71
CA PHE A 35 -8.93 1.35 -5.23
C PHE A 35 -8.49 0.19 -4.32
N ILE A 36 -7.68 -0.73 -4.82
CA ILE A 36 -7.23 -1.90 -4.04
C ILE A 36 -6.37 -1.50 -2.85
N GLY A 37 -5.36 -0.63 -3.07
CA GLY A 37 -4.46 -0.19 -2.00
C GLY A 37 -5.21 0.49 -0.84
N SER A 38 -6.24 1.29 -1.14
CA SER A 38 -7.04 1.94 -0.10
C SER A 38 -7.87 0.94 0.72
N PHE A 39 -8.46 -0.07 0.10
CA PHE A 39 -9.17 -1.13 0.84
C PHE A 39 -8.25 -1.91 1.77
N ILE A 40 -7.03 -2.25 1.30
CA ILE A 40 -6.03 -2.93 2.13
C ILE A 40 -5.66 -2.08 3.34
N ILE A 41 -5.31 -0.80 3.14
CA ILE A 41 -4.91 0.09 4.23
C ILE A 41 -6.05 0.27 5.23
N HIS A 42 -7.25 0.59 4.76
CA HIS A 42 -8.40 0.79 5.66
C HIS A 42 -8.76 -0.49 6.44
N SER A 43 -8.65 -1.67 5.82
CA SER A 43 -8.91 -2.93 6.51
C SER A 43 -7.87 -3.24 7.60
N LEU A 44 -6.58 -2.95 7.34
CA LEU A 44 -5.53 -3.07 8.35
C LEU A 44 -5.71 -2.07 9.49
N MET A 45 -6.09 -0.84 9.18
CA MET A 45 -6.36 0.18 10.20
C MET A 45 -7.62 -0.14 11.02
N LYS A 46 -8.66 -0.67 10.36
CA LYS A 46 -9.86 -1.16 11.06
C LYS A 46 -9.52 -2.29 12.03
N LYS A 47 -8.66 -3.23 11.61
CA LYS A 47 -8.20 -4.33 12.47
C LYS A 47 -7.37 -3.83 13.66
N TRP A 48 -6.56 -2.79 13.45
CA TRP A 48 -5.89 -2.11 14.54
C TRP A 48 -6.88 -1.45 15.51
N GLU A 49 -7.89 -0.75 15.00
CA GLU A 49 -8.90 -0.07 15.83
C GLU A 49 -9.75 -1.05 16.64
N ASP A 50 -10.19 -2.15 16.03
CA ASP A 50 -11.12 -3.11 16.66
C ASP A 50 -10.41 -4.09 17.61
N ASP A 51 -9.26 -4.63 17.20
CA ASP A 51 -8.61 -5.76 17.88
C ASP A 51 -7.22 -5.41 18.42
N GLY A 52 -6.76 -4.18 18.22
CA GLY A 52 -5.44 -3.76 18.67
C GLY A 52 -4.28 -4.36 17.90
N LEU A 53 -4.49 -4.82 16.66
CA LEU A 53 -3.42 -5.36 15.81
C LEU A 53 -2.30 -4.33 15.65
N ASP A 54 -1.13 -4.59 16.21
CA ASP A 54 0.03 -3.70 16.09
C ASP A 54 0.67 -3.87 14.71
N VAL A 55 0.19 -3.08 13.76
CA VAL A 55 0.70 -3.02 12.38
C VAL A 55 1.00 -1.57 12.01
N LYS A 56 2.12 -1.35 11.33
CA LYS A 56 2.51 -0.06 10.76
C LYS A 56 2.40 -0.11 9.24
N ILE A 57 1.99 1.00 8.65
CA ILE A 57 1.88 1.14 7.19
C ILE A 57 2.90 2.15 6.68
N LEU A 58 3.68 1.75 5.68
CA LEU A 58 4.41 2.66 4.82
C LEU A 58 3.61 2.82 3.52
N ALA A 59 3.03 3.99 3.32
CA ALA A 59 2.21 4.27 2.15
C ALA A 59 3.03 5.02 1.10
N LEU A 60 3.44 4.34 0.02
CA LEU A 60 4.13 4.99 -1.10
C LEU A 60 3.11 5.73 -1.97
N VAL A 61 3.26 7.05 -2.03
CA VAL A 61 2.32 7.95 -2.71
C VAL A 61 3.05 9.01 -3.53
N ARG A 62 2.45 9.45 -4.63
CA ARG A 62 2.99 10.55 -5.45
C ARG A 62 2.51 11.93 -5.00
N ASN A 63 1.36 11.99 -4.33
CA ASN A 63 0.72 13.23 -3.89
C ASN A 63 0.39 13.15 -2.40
N ALA A 64 1.17 13.88 -1.59
CA ALA A 64 1.04 13.89 -0.14
C ALA A 64 -0.30 14.49 0.33
N ASP A 65 -0.77 15.58 -0.31
CA ASP A 65 -1.99 16.26 0.12
C ASP A 65 -3.23 15.39 -0.09
N ARG A 66 -3.28 14.71 -1.25
CA ARG A 66 -4.33 13.71 -1.51
C ARG A 66 -4.26 12.55 -0.52
N ALA A 67 -3.07 12.07 -0.18
CA ALA A 67 -2.90 10.99 0.78
C ALA A 67 -3.34 11.41 2.18
N ARG A 68 -2.96 12.61 2.63
CA ARG A 68 -3.38 13.17 3.93
C ARG A 68 -4.88 13.40 4.02
N SER A 69 -5.54 13.80 2.93
CA SER A 69 -7.01 13.94 2.93
C SER A 69 -7.74 12.61 3.19
N VAL A 70 -7.06 11.46 2.95
CA VAL A 70 -7.63 10.12 3.14
C VAL A 70 -7.16 9.48 4.45
N TYR A 71 -5.88 9.63 4.80
CA TYR A 71 -5.19 8.87 5.85
C TYR A 71 -4.56 9.73 6.95
N GLY A 72 -4.75 11.05 6.95
CA GLY A 72 -4.09 11.95 7.89
C GLY A 72 -4.37 11.63 9.35
N GLU A 73 -5.52 11.04 9.67
CA GLU A 73 -5.84 10.57 11.02
C GLU A 73 -4.91 9.42 11.45
N TYR A 74 -4.60 8.48 10.57
CA TYR A 74 -3.69 7.37 10.86
C TYR A 74 -2.23 7.82 10.94
N GLU A 75 -1.84 8.80 10.11
CA GLU A 75 -0.54 9.48 10.21
C GLU A 75 -0.38 10.14 11.58
N ALA A 76 -1.37 10.91 12.02
CA ALA A 76 -1.36 11.59 13.32
C ALA A 76 -1.30 10.62 14.51
N LYS A 77 -1.87 9.43 14.38
CA LYS A 77 -1.81 8.34 15.36
C LYS A 77 -0.51 7.52 15.30
N GLY A 78 0.42 7.87 14.42
CA GLY A 78 1.70 7.16 14.24
C GLY A 78 1.58 5.74 13.66
N ARG A 79 0.47 5.43 13.00
CA ARG A 79 0.20 4.10 12.43
C ARG A 79 0.50 4.03 10.93
N LEU A 80 0.63 5.18 10.28
CA LEU A 80 0.92 5.29 8.86
C LEU A 80 1.96 6.38 8.62
N THR A 81 2.94 6.07 7.78
CA THR A 81 3.96 7.00 7.31
C THR A 81 3.86 7.11 5.79
N PHE A 82 3.90 8.33 5.26
CA PHE A 82 3.93 8.54 3.82
C PHE A 82 5.37 8.55 3.30
N LEU A 83 5.65 7.69 2.31
CA LEU A 83 6.82 7.81 1.44
C LEU A 83 6.38 8.53 0.18
N VAL A 84 6.78 9.81 0.06
CA VAL A 84 6.31 10.68 -1.05
C VAL A 84 7.32 10.64 -2.17
N GLN A 85 7.12 9.71 -3.11
CA GLN A 85 7.96 9.60 -4.31
C GLN A 85 7.30 8.77 -5.40
N ASP A 86 7.91 8.76 -6.59
CA ASP A 86 7.53 7.87 -7.69
C ASP A 86 8.12 6.47 -7.43
N VAL A 87 7.33 5.43 -7.66
CA VAL A 87 7.76 4.02 -7.53
C VAL A 87 8.91 3.67 -8.48
N CYS A 88 9.08 4.43 -9.57
CA CYS A 88 10.21 4.29 -10.49
C CYS A 88 11.54 4.79 -9.93
N GLN A 89 11.55 5.37 -8.73
CA GLN A 89 12.77 5.78 -8.04
C GLN A 89 13.13 4.76 -6.94
N PRO A 90 14.43 4.54 -6.65
CA PRO A 90 14.85 3.67 -5.56
C PRO A 90 14.26 4.11 -4.22
N LEU A 91 13.79 3.16 -3.41
CA LEU A 91 13.23 3.46 -2.10
C LEU A 91 14.33 3.65 -1.04
N PRO A 92 14.10 4.52 -0.03
CA PRO A 92 15.01 4.65 1.11
C PRO A 92 14.98 3.35 1.95
N ILE A 93 16.16 2.78 2.21
CA ILE A 93 16.30 1.51 2.94
C ILE A 93 16.26 1.70 4.47
N GLU A 94 16.26 2.93 4.94
CA GLU A 94 16.10 3.29 6.36
C GLU A 94 14.69 2.95 6.86
N GLU A 95 13.69 3.08 6.01
CA GLU A 95 12.31 2.69 6.28
C GLU A 95 12.11 1.22 5.88
N LYS A 96 12.22 0.33 6.86
CA LYS A 96 12.13 -1.12 6.60
C LYS A 96 10.69 -1.61 6.60
N ALA A 97 10.34 -2.42 5.61
CA ALA A 97 9.08 -3.14 5.54
C ALA A 97 9.29 -4.64 5.64
N ASP A 98 8.46 -5.32 6.44
CA ASP A 98 8.43 -6.80 6.50
C ASP A 98 7.63 -7.38 5.33
N PHE A 99 6.55 -6.71 4.94
CA PHE A 99 5.68 -7.13 3.84
C PHE A 99 5.53 -5.99 2.82
N ILE A 100 5.52 -6.34 1.55
CA ILE A 100 5.36 -5.37 0.46
C ILE A 100 4.17 -5.77 -0.39
N ILE A 101 3.24 -4.83 -0.59
CA ILE A 101 2.08 -5.00 -1.45
C ILE A 101 2.15 -3.96 -2.57
N HIS A 102 2.46 -4.42 -3.77
CA HIS A 102 2.63 -3.57 -4.94
C HIS A 102 1.33 -3.47 -5.74
N CYS A 103 0.58 -2.37 -5.51
CA CYS A 103 -0.67 -2.05 -6.23
C CYS A 103 -0.50 -0.87 -7.20
N ALA A 104 0.68 -0.25 -7.27
CA ALA A 104 0.88 0.90 -8.13
C ALA A 104 0.95 0.48 -9.60
N SER A 105 0.01 0.98 -10.39
CA SER A 105 -0.02 0.87 -11.85
C SER A 105 -0.90 1.98 -12.41
N ASN A 106 -0.66 2.39 -13.65
CA ASN A 106 -1.56 3.25 -14.41
C ASN A 106 -2.67 2.36 -15.02
N ALA A 107 -3.61 1.90 -14.20
CA ALA A 107 -4.56 0.85 -14.56
C ALA A 107 -5.79 1.33 -15.38
N ALA A 108 -5.92 2.64 -15.67
CA ALA A 108 -7.05 3.14 -16.45
C ALA A 108 -6.85 2.89 -17.95
N PRO A 109 -7.87 2.37 -18.69
CA PRO A 109 -7.75 2.13 -20.14
C PRO A 109 -7.31 3.35 -20.94
N LYS A 110 -7.72 4.55 -20.53
CA LYS A 110 -7.30 5.81 -21.12
C LYS A 110 -5.79 6.04 -20.97
N GLU A 111 -5.24 5.72 -19.80
CA GLU A 111 -3.81 5.87 -19.52
C GLU A 111 -2.97 4.92 -20.37
N TYR A 112 -3.40 3.66 -20.55
CA TYR A 112 -2.72 2.71 -21.43
C TYR A 112 -2.64 3.20 -22.87
N SER A 113 -3.72 3.80 -23.37
CA SER A 113 -3.79 4.27 -24.75
C SER A 113 -3.00 5.56 -24.97
N MET A 114 -3.03 6.47 -24.00
CA MET A 114 -2.37 7.79 -24.13
C MET A 114 -0.90 7.76 -23.74
N TYR A 115 -0.52 6.93 -22.77
CA TYR A 115 0.83 6.88 -22.19
C TYR A 115 1.33 5.44 -22.04
N PRO A 116 1.41 4.64 -23.14
CA PRO A 116 1.77 3.23 -23.07
C PRO A 116 3.19 2.98 -22.55
N VAL A 117 4.14 3.84 -22.94
CA VAL A 117 5.54 3.72 -22.53
C VAL A 117 5.69 4.04 -21.03
N GLU A 118 5.06 5.09 -20.55
CA GLU A 118 5.07 5.48 -19.14
C GLU A 118 4.40 4.41 -18.27
N THR A 119 3.31 3.83 -18.75
CA THR A 119 2.64 2.71 -18.07
C THR A 119 3.55 1.50 -17.96
N MET A 120 4.21 1.12 -19.06
CA MET A 120 5.18 0.02 -19.06
C MET A 120 6.35 0.31 -18.12
N LYS A 121 6.91 1.52 -18.15
CA LYS A 121 7.98 1.94 -17.22
C LYS A 121 7.57 1.82 -15.76
N THR A 122 6.39 2.32 -15.41
CA THR A 122 5.87 2.22 -14.03
C THR A 122 5.75 0.76 -13.59
N ASN A 123 5.19 -0.10 -14.43
CA ASN A 123 5.01 -1.51 -14.10
C ASN A 123 6.35 -2.25 -14.01
N PHE A 124 7.29 -1.99 -14.92
CA PHE A 124 8.56 -2.69 -14.95
C PHE A 124 9.57 -2.13 -13.94
N TYR A 125 9.91 -0.85 -14.04
CA TYR A 125 10.91 -0.25 -13.15
C TYR A 125 10.39 -0.12 -11.71
N GLY A 126 9.10 0.17 -11.52
CA GLY A 126 8.49 0.18 -10.20
C GLY A 126 8.60 -1.18 -9.50
N THR A 127 8.30 -2.26 -10.22
CA THR A 127 8.45 -3.62 -9.69
C THR A 127 9.91 -3.95 -9.40
N LEU A 128 10.83 -3.62 -10.30
CA LEU A 128 12.26 -3.87 -10.13
C LEU A 128 12.80 -3.15 -8.88
N ASN A 129 12.54 -1.84 -8.75
CA ASN A 129 12.96 -1.07 -7.57
C ASN A 129 12.42 -1.64 -6.26
N LEU A 130 11.17 -2.09 -6.27
CA LEU A 130 10.56 -2.70 -5.08
C LEU A 130 11.14 -4.08 -4.75
N LEU A 131 11.54 -4.87 -5.76
CA LEU A 131 12.23 -6.14 -5.54
C LEU A 131 13.66 -5.92 -4.99
N ASP A 132 14.37 -4.91 -5.50
CA ASP A 132 15.68 -4.53 -4.97
C ASP A 132 15.56 -4.03 -3.52
N TYR A 133 14.56 -3.20 -3.24
CA TYR A 133 14.24 -2.77 -1.87
C TYR A 133 13.90 -3.95 -0.98
N ALA A 134 13.01 -4.87 -1.41
CA ALA A 134 12.62 -6.05 -0.66
C ALA A 134 13.83 -6.89 -0.25
N LYS A 135 14.77 -7.09 -1.18
CA LYS A 135 16.03 -7.79 -0.94
C LYS A 135 16.91 -7.03 0.07
N ALA A 136 17.04 -5.71 -0.08
CA ALA A 136 17.90 -4.90 0.78
C ALA A 136 17.41 -4.85 2.23
N VAL A 137 16.09 -4.85 2.48
CA VAL A 137 15.50 -4.82 3.83
C VAL A 137 15.22 -6.21 4.40
N ASN A 138 15.46 -7.28 3.63
CA ASN A 138 15.08 -8.67 3.95
C ASN A 138 13.57 -8.82 4.22
N ALA A 139 12.75 -8.28 3.35
CA ALA A 139 11.30 -8.42 3.45
C ALA A 139 10.86 -9.89 3.44
N GLU A 140 9.90 -10.24 4.29
CA GLU A 140 9.39 -11.61 4.44
C GLU A 140 8.56 -12.06 3.24
N SER A 141 7.84 -11.10 2.61
CA SER A 141 6.99 -11.39 1.45
C SER A 141 6.79 -10.17 0.56
N PHE A 142 6.69 -10.44 -0.73
CA PHE A 142 6.36 -9.48 -1.76
C PHE A 142 5.12 -9.95 -2.53
N LEU A 143 4.06 -9.18 -2.50
CA LEU A 143 2.83 -9.42 -3.25
C LEU A 143 2.71 -8.41 -4.39
N TYR A 144 2.65 -8.89 -5.62
CA TYR A 144 2.36 -8.07 -6.81
C TYR A 144 0.90 -8.23 -7.21
N VAL A 145 0.16 -7.14 -7.19
CA VAL A 145 -1.23 -7.11 -7.66
C VAL A 145 -1.22 -6.96 -9.17
N SER A 146 -1.40 -8.07 -9.87
CA SER A 146 -1.40 -8.16 -11.32
C SER A 146 -2.81 -8.32 -11.88
N THR A 147 -2.91 -8.28 -13.21
CA THR A 147 -4.13 -8.57 -13.97
C THR A 147 -3.80 -9.59 -15.05
N ILE A 148 -4.81 -10.25 -15.55
CA ILE A 148 -4.77 -11.13 -16.73
C ILE A 148 -5.17 -10.37 -17.98
#